data_a6029d0851d9841732c235de46838a6a
#
_entry.id   a6029d0851d9841732c235de46838a6a
#
_cell.length_a   1.000
_cell.length_b   1.000
_cell.length_c   1.000
_cell.angle_alpha   90.00
_cell.angle_beta   90.00
_cell.angle_gamma   90.00
#
_symmetry.space_group_name_H-M   'P 1'
#
loop_
_entity.id
_entity.type
_entity.pdbx_description
1 polymer ?
#
loop_
_entity_poly.entity_id
_entity_poly.type
_entity_poly.pdbx_seq_one_letter_code
_entity_poly.pdbx_strand_id
1 'polypeptide(L)'
;MKEYDKYLKLLKEKYPTKQSVYRELINLNAIMNLPKGTEHFMSDLHGEYDVFYHIINNCSGVIREKVAMLYGDELTVYEQQELCTLIYYPREKLSILMDENKVNDEWYRNVLNQLIQIAKLLSSKYTRSKVRKAMPVDFAYIIDELIHAQNCLLYTSDAADDKA
;
A
#
# COMPACT_ATOMS: atom_id res chain seq x y z
N MET A 1 25.57 4.78 39.25
CA MET A 1 24.59 4.26 40.23
C MET A 1 23.48 5.27 40.54
N LYS A 2 23.78 6.54 40.87
CA LYS A 2 22.75 7.55 41.23
C LYS A 2 21.75 7.92 40.09
N GLU A 3 22.11 7.85 38.83
CA GLU A 3 21.26 8.22 37.70
C GLU A 3 20.26 7.12 37.37
N TYR A 4 20.68 5.87 37.44
CA TYR A 4 19.86 4.69 37.27
C TYR A 4 18.75 4.58 38.38
N ASP A 5 19.08 4.94 39.61
CA ASP A 5 18.14 4.97 40.73
C ASP A 5 17.04 6.03 40.53
N LYS A 6 17.38 7.20 39.95
CA LYS A 6 16.38 8.22 39.60
C LYS A 6 15.42 7.71 38.52
N TYR A 7 15.96 7.07 37.49
CA TYR A 7 15.15 6.51 36.39
C TYR A 7 14.17 5.43 36.90
N LEU A 8 14.64 4.53 37.75
CA LEU A 8 13.76 3.51 38.35
C LEU A 8 12.67 4.11 39.25
N LYS A 9 12.93 5.21 39.96
CA LYS A 9 11.90 5.91 40.72
C LYS A 9 10.82 6.50 39.82
N LEU A 10 11.20 7.17 38.72
CA LEU A 10 10.24 7.71 37.75
C LEU A 10 9.41 6.59 37.10
N LEU A 11 10.02 5.45 36.77
CA LEU A 11 9.28 4.32 36.25
C LEU A 11 8.30 3.76 37.28
N LYS A 12 8.69 3.68 38.57
CA LYS A 12 7.82 3.22 39.64
C LYS A 12 6.62 4.16 39.88
N GLU A 13 6.81 5.48 39.72
CA GLU A 13 5.73 6.46 39.79
C GLU A 13 4.77 6.31 38.58
N LYS A 14 5.33 6.12 37.38
CA LYS A 14 4.53 5.94 36.17
C LYS A 14 3.80 4.59 36.14
N TYR A 15 4.41 3.53 36.67
CA TYR A 15 3.88 2.18 36.68
C TYR A 15 3.86 1.61 38.11
N PRO A 16 2.92 2.02 38.94
CA PRO A 16 2.93 1.71 40.40
C PRO A 16 2.63 0.24 40.71
N THR A 17 2.07 -0.53 39.78
CA THR A 17 1.73 -1.94 39.97
C THR A 17 2.36 -2.83 38.93
N LYS A 18 2.57 -4.12 39.26
CA LYS A 18 3.01 -5.12 38.27
C LYS A 18 2.08 -5.21 37.07
N GLN A 19 0.79 -5.08 37.30
CA GLN A 19 -0.22 -5.10 36.24
C GLN A 19 -0.07 -3.92 35.28
N SER A 20 0.22 -2.70 35.79
CA SER A 20 0.48 -1.54 34.92
C SER A 20 1.75 -1.71 34.08
N VAL A 21 2.79 -2.34 34.64
CA VAL A 21 4.03 -2.67 33.90
C VAL A 21 3.73 -3.68 32.80
N TYR A 22 3.05 -4.77 33.09
CA TYR A 22 2.72 -5.81 32.09
C TYR A 22 1.86 -5.25 30.95
N ARG A 23 0.85 -4.42 31.28
CA ARG A 23 0.03 -3.76 30.25
C ARG A 23 0.87 -2.89 29.32
N GLU A 24 1.80 -2.12 29.89
CA GLU A 24 2.68 -1.27 29.07
C GLU A 24 3.65 -2.11 28.23
N LEU A 25 4.20 -3.18 28.76
CA LEU A 25 5.05 -4.10 27.99
C LEU A 25 4.30 -4.71 26.81
N ILE A 26 3.04 -5.12 27.00
CA ILE A 26 2.18 -5.63 25.91
C ILE A 26 1.95 -4.55 24.87
N ASN A 27 1.62 -3.32 25.29
CA ASN A 27 1.41 -2.20 24.38
C ASN A 27 2.67 -1.86 23.58
N LEU A 28 3.82 -1.76 24.23
CA LEU A 28 5.09 -1.48 23.56
C LEU A 28 5.47 -2.59 22.58
N ASN A 29 5.29 -3.85 22.97
CA ASN A 29 5.54 -4.98 22.08
C ASN A 29 4.60 -4.94 20.86
N ALA A 30 3.32 -4.63 21.05
CA ALA A 30 2.38 -4.44 19.95
C ALA A 30 2.82 -3.29 19.03
N ILE A 31 3.23 -2.14 19.58
CA ILE A 31 3.73 -0.99 18.79
C ILE A 31 4.98 -1.36 18.00
N MET A 32 5.91 -2.10 18.59
CA MET A 32 7.13 -2.54 17.90
C MET A 32 6.84 -3.47 16.71
N ASN A 33 5.76 -4.23 16.78
CA ASN A 33 5.33 -5.14 15.71
C ASN A 33 4.35 -4.50 14.71
N LEU A 34 3.93 -3.23 14.90
CA LEU A 34 3.11 -2.53 13.93
C LEU A 34 3.89 -2.31 12.63
N PRO A 35 3.27 -2.52 11.47
CA PRO A 35 3.90 -2.23 10.21
C PRO A 35 4.17 -0.72 10.10
N LYS A 36 5.42 -0.38 9.80
CA LYS A 36 5.87 1.00 9.54
C LYS A 36 6.00 1.22 8.05
N GLY A 37 5.72 2.44 7.61
CA GLY A 37 6.06 2.89 6.26
C GLY A 37 7.58 3.03 6.10
N THR A 38 8.05 3.05 4.87
CA THR A 38 9.45 3.40 4.57
C THR A 38 9.63 4.90 4.73
N GLU A 39 10.68 5.31 5.42
CA GLU A 39 11.07 6.69 5.61
C GLU A 39 12.34 6.94 4.80
N HIS A 40 12.34 7.98 3.95
CA HIS A 40 13.50 8.39 3.16
C HIS A 40 14.03 9.71 3.68
N PHE A 41 15.33 9.75 3.94
CA PHE A 41 16.04 10.94 4.38
C PHE A 41 16.89 11.45 3.23
N MET A 42 16.69 12.71 2.86
CA MET A 42 17.44 13.38 1.81
C MET A 42 17.99 14.70 2.36
N SER A 43 19.22 15.07 1.96
CA SER A 43 19.84 16.33 2.38
C SER A 43 19.49 17.44 1.40
N ASP A 44 20.24 17.56 0.32
CA ASP A 44 20.10 18.63 -0.66
C ASP A 44 19.62 18.09 -2.01
N LEU A 45 18.67 18.79 -2.62
CA LEU A 45 18.10 18.40 -3.91
C LEU A 45 18.86 19.05 -5.09
N HIS A 46 19.54 20.14 -4.88
CA HIS A 46 20.33 20.88 -5.88
C HIS A 46 19.59 21.16 -7.21
N GLY A 47 18.26 21.27 -7.15
CA GLY A 47 17.42 21.48 -8.33
C GLY A 47 17.16 20.22 -9.17
N GLU A 48 17.59 19.06 -8.75
CA GLU A 48 17.37 17.76 -9.42
C GLU A 48 15.93 17.26 -9.25
N TYR A 49 15.00 17.93 -9.91
CA TYR A 49 13.57 17.65 -9.81
C TYR A 49 13.22 16.22 -10.24
N ASP A 50 13.74 15.77 -11.38
CA ASP A 50 13.39 14.47 -11.96
C ASP A 50 13.84 13.32 -11.06
N VAL A 51 15.02 13.42 -10.48
CA VAL A 51 15.54 12.44 -9.51
C VAL A 51 14.69 12.42 -8.26
N PHE A 52 14.32 13.58 -7.74
CA PHE A 52 13.45 13.70 -6.57
C PHE A 52 12.08 13.11 -6.83
N TYR A 53 11.47 13.45 -7.96
CA TYR A 53 10.18 12.93 -8.39
C TYR A 53 10.20 11.41 -8.53
N HIS A 54 11.27 10.86 -9.11
CA HIS A 54 11.48 9.42 -9.21
C HIS A 54 11.55 8.75 -7.83
N ILE A 55 12.31 9.31 -6.90
CA ILE A 55 12.45 8.77 -5.54
C ILE A 55 11.09 8.79 -4.81
N ILE A 56 10.32 9.87 -4.90
CA ILE A 56 8.99 9.96 -4.29
C ILE A 56 8.05 8.90 -4.85
N ASN A 57 8.02 8.71 -6.16
CA ASN A 57 7.11 7.78 -6.81
C ASN A 57 7.48 6.31 -6.53
N ASN A 58 8.78 5.99 -6.59
CA ASN A 58 9.24 4.60 -6.38
C ASN A 58 9.34 4.22 -4.90
N CYS A 59 9.53 5.18 -4.03
CA CYS A 59 9.75 4.95 -2.59
C CYS A 59 10.74 3.81 -2.31
N SER A 60 10.29 2.74 -1.67
CA SER A 60 11.11 1.56 -1.31
C SER A 60 11.21 0.50 -2.41
N GLY A 61 10.58 0.69 -3.58
CA GLY A 61 10.51 -0.34 -4.61
C GLY A 61 9.63 -1.56 -4.26
N VAL A 62 8.90 -1.51 -3.16
CA VAL A 62 8.03 -2.61 -2.67
C VAL A 62 7.00 -3.04 -3.71
N ILE A 63 6.52 -2.14 -4.56
CA ILE A 63 5.53 -2.46 -5.59
C ILE A 63 6.07 -3.53 -6.54
N ARG A 64 7.32 -3.39 -6.99
CA ARG A 64 7.95 -4.37 -7.89
C ARG A 64 7.98 -5.78 -7.27
N GLU A 65 8.33 -5.87 -5.98
CA GLU A 65 8.32 -7.16 -5.26
C GLU A 65 6.90 -7.74 -5.18
N LYS A 66 5.89 -6.89 -4.94
CA LYS A 66 4.50 -7.32 -4.84
C LYS A 66 3.89 -7.72 -6.18
N VAL A 67 4.24 -7.03 -7.26
CA VAL A 67 3.88 -7.42 -8.62
C VAL A 67 4.49 -8.77 -8.97
N ALA A 68 5.79 -8.96 -8.71
CA ALA A 68 6.45 -10.24 -8.94
C ALA A 68 5.86 -11.38 -8.09
N MET A 69 5.47 -11.09 -6.84
CA MET A 69 4.85 -12.07 -5.95
C MET A 69 3.46 -12.51 -6.43
N LEU A 70 2.64 -11.58 -6.96
CA LEU A 70 1.28 -11.87 -7.42
C LEU A 70 1.24 -12.45 -8.83
N TYR A 71 2.09 -11.97 -9.70
CA TYR A 71 2.00 -12.20 -11.15
C TYR A 71 3.26 -12.81 -11.77
N GLY A 72 4.20 -13.31 -10.94
CA GLY A 72 5.46 -13.87 -11.43
C GLY A 72 5.30 -15.03 -12.39
N ASP A 73 4.23 -15.82 -12.22
CA ASP A 73 3.92 -16.98 -13.07
C ASP A 73 2.93 -16.63 -14.21
N GLU A 74 2.22 -15.50 -14.13
CA GLU A 74 1.17 -15.11 -15.09
C GLU A 74 1.64 -14.07 -16.09
N LEU A 75 2.48 -13.11 -15.65
CA LEU A 75 2.97 -12.02 -16.47
C LEU A 75 4.46 -12.18 -16.78
N THR A 76 4.83 -11.87 -18.01
CA THR A 76 6.23 -11.74 -18.38
C THR A 76 6.93 -10.63 -17.61
N VAL A 77 8.25 -10.69 -17.53
CA VAL A 77 9.06 -9.64 -16.86
C VAL A 77 8.78 -8.25 -17.46
N TYR A 78 8.54 -8.19 -18.77
CA TYR A 78 8.19 -6.95 -19.45
C TYR A 78 6.82 -6.41 -18.99
N GLU A 79 5.79 -7.24 -18.94
CA GLU A 79 4.46 -6.85 -18.50
C GLU A 79 4.45 -6.44 -17.03
N GLN A 80 5.20 -7.10 -16.17
CA GLN A 80 5.39 -6.68 -14.77
C GLN A 80 6.04 -5.30 -14.68
N GLN A 81 7.02 -4.99 -15.53
CA GLN A 81 7.65 -3.66 -15.59
C GLN A 81 6.68 -2.60 -16.10
N GLU A 82 5.88 -2.92 -17.11
CA GLU A 82 4.84 -2.03 -17.62
C GLU A 82 3.80 -1.69 -16.55
N LEU A 83 3.34 -2.68 -15.80
CA LEU A 83 2.42 -2.48 -14.68
C LEU A 83 3.04 -1.63 -13.56
N CYS A 84 4.30 -1.89 -13.21
CA CYS A 84 5.02 -1.05 -12.24
C CYS A 84 5.16 0.39 -12.74
N THR A 85 5.49 0.58 -14.01
CA THR A 85 5.61 1.91 -14.61
C THR A 85 4.27 2.65 -14.57
N LEU A 86 3.17 1.97 -14.86
CA LEU A 86 1.83 2.54 -14.75
C LEU A 86 1.49 2.97 -13.32
N ILE A 87 1.90 2.19 -12.31
CA ILE A 87 1.67 2.53 -10.90
C ILE A 87 2.50 3.73 -10.46
N TYR A 88 3.78 3.78 -10.87
CA TYR A 88 4.69 4.85 -10.46
C TYR A 88 4.49 6.16 -11.25
N TYR A 89 4.11 6.07 -12.52
CA TYR A 89 3.94 7.19 -13.44
C TYR A 89 2.61 7.09 -14.21
N PRO A 90 1.47 7.13 -13.49
CA PRO A 90 0.16 6.80 -14.09
C PRO A 90 -0.24 7.75 -15.21
N ARG A 91 0.04 9.04 -15.07
CA ARG A 91 -0.35 10.06 -16.07
C ARG A 91 0.46 9.92 -17.35
N GLU A 92 1.76 9.85 -17.22
CA GLU A 92 2.70 9.75 -18.34
C GLU A 92 2.50 8.44 -19.09
N LYS A 93 2.41 7.31 -18.35
CA LYS A 93 2.22 6.00 -18.97
C LYS A 93 0.87 5.86 -19.65
N LEU A 94 -0.20 6.35 -19.02
CA LEU A 94 -1.53 6.30 -19.61
C LEU A 94 -1.61 7.14 -20.89
N SER A 95 -1.01 8.34 -20.92
CA SER A 95 -0.95 9.17 -22.13
C SER A 95 -0.29 8.44 -23.30
N ILE A 96 0.86 7.80 -23.07
CA ILE A 96 1.57 7.01 -24.09
C ILE A 96 0.68 5.86 -24.61
N LEU A 97 0.04 5.11 -23.71
CA LEU A 97 -0.82 3.99 -24.08
C LEU A 97 -2.06 4.43 -24.86
N MET A 98 -2.62 5.61 -24.55
CA MET A 98 -3.75 6.19 -25.30
C MET A 98 -3.31 6.61 -26.70
N ASP A 99 -2.16 7.26 -26.83
CA ASP A 99 -1.60 7.67 -28.13
C ASP A 99 -1.30 6.45 -29.03
N GLU A 100 -0.90 5.33 -28.41
CA GLU A 100 -0.67 4.06 -29.10
C GLU A 100 -1.94 3.24 -29.39
N ASN A 101 -3.13 3.74 -29.01
CA ASN A 101 -4.43 3.06 -29.11
C ASN A 101 -4.44 1.67 -28.44
N LYS A 102 -3.69 1.50 -27.33
CA LYS A 102 -3.61 0.27 -26.56
C LYS A 102 -4.63 0.18 -25.43
N VAL A 103 -5.42 1.23 -25.23
CA VAL A 103 -6.38 1.37 -24.14
C VAL A 103 -7.79 1.12 -24.66
N ASN A 104 -8.44 0.07 -24.16
CA ASN A 104 -9.84 -0.26 -24.41
C ASN A 104 -10.52 -0.68 -23.11
N ASP A 105 -11.80 -0.99 -23.14
CA ASP A 105 -12.58 -1.40 -21.95
C ASP A 105 -12.04 -2.67 -21.29
N GLU A 106 -11.59 -3.63 -22.09
CA GLU A 106 -10.97 -4.86 -21.58
C GLU A 106 -9.64 -4.57 -20.87
N TRP A 107 -8.81 -3.71 -21.47
CA TRP A 107 -7.56 -3.26 -20.83
C TRP A 107 -7.84 -2.59 -19.48
N TYR A 108 -8.84 -1.68 -19.40
CA TYR A 108 -9.20 -1.04 -18.15
C TYR A 108 -9.65 -2.04 -17.08
N ARG A 109 -10.48 -3.02 -17.44
CA ARG A 109 -10.94 -4.06 -16.51
C ARG A 109 -9.77 -4.88 -15.97
N ASN A 110 -8.86 -5.30 -16.85
CA ASN A 110 -7.70 -6.10 -16.48
C ASN A 110 -6.76 -5.33 -15.56
N VAL A 111 -6.41 -4.09 -15.91
CA VAL A 111 -5.55 -3.24 -15.09
C VAL A 111 -6.20 -2.90 -13.74
N LEU A 112 -7.48 -2.57 -13.70
CA LEU A 112 -8.18 -2.31 -12.45
C LEU A 112 -8.19 -3.55 -11.54
N ASN A 113 -8.41 -4.74 -12.10
CA ASN A 113 -8.33 -5.97 -11.34
C ASN A 113 -6.92 -6.18 -10.75
N GLN A 114 -5.88 -5.99 -11.56
CA GLN A 114 -4.49 -6.09 -11.10
C GLN A 114 -4.19 -5.10 -9.98
N LEU A 115 -4.62 -3.85 -10.13
CA LEU A 115 -4.44 -2.82 -9.10
C LEU A 115 -5.17 -3.14 -7.80
N ILE A 116 -6.40 -3.69 -7.88
CA ILE A 116 -7.16 -4.13 -6.71
C ILE A 116 -6.45 -5.27 -5.99
N GLN A 117 -5.91 -6.26 -6.70
CA GLN A 117 -5.17 -7.36 -6.07
C GLN A 117 -3.88 -6.87 -5.38
N ILE A 118 -3.15 -5.96 -6.02
CA ILE A 118 -1.97 -5.33 -5.41
C ILE A 118 -2.39 -4.53 -4.16
N ALA A 119 -3.47 -3.75 -4.23
CA ALA A 119 -3.99 -2.99 -3.11
C ALA A 119 -4.44 -3.91 -1.95
N LYS A 120 -5.08 -5.05 -2.23
CA LYS A 120 -5.41 -6.09 -1.24
C LYS A 120 -4.17 -6.59 -0.52
N LEU A 121 -3.14 -6.97 -1.28
CA LEU A 121 -1.88 -7.47 -0.72
C LEU A 121 -1.17 -6.42 0.13
N LEU A 122 -1.10 -5.17 -0.33
CA LEU A 122 -0.46 -4.07 0.40
C LEU A 122 -1.23 -3.68 1.66
N SER A 123 -2.56 -3.70 1.61
CA SER A 123 -3.43 -3.31 2.73
C SER A 123 -3.55 -4.39 3.80
N SER A 124 -3.28 -5.65 3.48
CA SER A 124 -3.48 -6.80 4.38
C SER A 124 -2.78 -6.68 5.74
N LYS A 125 -1.67 -5.97 5.80
CA LYS A 125 -0.88 -5.72 7.01
C LYS A 125 -1.34 -4.51 7.84
N TYR A 126 -2.33 -3.75 7.36
CA TYR A 126 -2.82 -2.55 8.02
C TYR A 126 -4.27 -2.72 8.48
N THR A 127 -4.68 -1.93 9.47
CA THR A 127 -6.08 -1.89 9.87
C THR A 127 -6.93 -1.20 8.80
N ARG A 128 -8.18 -1.61 8.64
CA ARG A 128 -9.14 -1.01 7.70
C ARG A 128 -9.23 0.51 7.86
N SER A 129 -9.26 0.99 9.11
CA SER A 129 -9.27 2.44 9.40
C SER A 129 -8.04 3.17 8.85
N LYS A 130 -6.85 2.57 8.95
CA LYS A 130 -5.60 3.15 8.43
C LYS A 130 -5.60 3.19 6.91
N VAL A 131 -6.06 2.12 6.28
CA VAL A 131 -6.18 2.03 4.80
C VAL A 131 -7.16 3.08 4.28
N ARG A 132 -8.37 3.18 4.85
CA ARG A 132 -9.37 4.19 4.44
C ARG A 132 -8.87 5.63 4.55
N LYS A 133 -8.10 5.96 5.59
CA LYS A 133 -7.52 7.30 5.76
C LYS A 133 -6.47 7.66 4.71
N ALA A 134 -5.85 6.66 4.09
CA ALA A 134 -4.84 6.86 3.03
C ALA A 134 -5.46 6.94 1.62
N MET A 135 -6.76 6.63 1.49
CA MET A 135 -7.45 6.66 0.19
C MET A 135 -7.94 8.07 -0.17
N PRO A 136 -8.04 8.40 -1.46
CA PRO A 136 -8.71 9.62 -1.92
C PRO A 136 -10.15 9.67 -1.39
N VAL A 137 -10.56 10.80 -0.83
CA VAL A 137 -11.86 10.96 -0.15
C VAL A 137 -13.04 10.57 -1.06
N ASP A 138 -13.01 10.99 -2.31
CA ASP A 138 -14.08 10.76 -3.28
C ASP A 138 -14.25 9.30 -3.68
N PHE A 139 -13.21 8.49 -3.60
CA PHE A 139 -13.19 7.09 -4.01
C PHE A 139 -12.97 6.11 -2.85
N ALA A 140 -12.79 6.61 -1.63
CA ALA A 140 -12.42 5.78 -0.48
C ALA A 140 -13.42 4.65 -0.22
N TYR A 141 -14.73 4.92 -0.39
CA TYR A 141 -15.77 3.92 -0.18
C TYR A 141 -15.68 2.80 -1.21
N ILE A 142 -15.70 3.14 -2.50
CA ILE A 142 -15.70 2.13 -3.56
C ILE A 142 -14.41 1.31 -3.57
N ILE A 143 -13.26 1.94 -3.35
CA ILE A 143 -11.97 1.23 -3.26
C ILE A 143 -11.95 0.30 -2.04
N ASP A 144 -12.47 0.74 -0.88
CA ASP A 144 -12.56 -0.09 0.32
C ASP A 144 -13.46 -1.31 0.09
N GLU A 145 -14.59 -1.15 -0.57
CA GLU A 145 -15.49 -2.26 -0.94
C GLU A 145 -14.80 -3.22 -1.92
N LEU A 146 -14.15 -2.73 -2.96
CA LEU A 146 -13.44 -3.54 -3.96
C LEU A 146 -12.28 -4.33 -3.35
N ILE A 147 -11.53 -3.74 -2.40
CA ILE A 147 -10.45 -4.42 -1.70
C ILE A 147 -10.99 -5.55 -0.81
N HIS A 148 -12.17 -5.39 -0.21
CA HIS A 148 -12.73 -6.36 0.74
C HIS A 148 -13.74 -7.32 0.09
N ALA A 149 -14.25 -7.01 -1.09
CA ALA A 149 -15.15 -7.90 -1.82
C ALA A 149 -14.42 -9.20 -2.24
N GLN A 150 -15.04 -10.33 -1.95
CA GLN A 150 -14.60 -11.61 -2.47
C GLN A 150 -15.18 -11.78 -3.89
N ASN A 151 -14.38 -11.54 -4.92
CA ASN A 151 -14.60 -11.90 -6.34
C ASN A 151 -15.95 -11.55 -6.99
N CYS A 152 -16.85 -10.80 -6.35
CA CYS A 152 -18.24 -10.67 -6.78
C CYS A 152 -18.52 -9.53 -7.76
N LEU A 153 -17.66 -8.52 -7.87
CA LEU A 153 -18.03 -7.28 -8.59
C LEU A 153 -17.45 -7.16 -10.01
N LEU A 154 -16.48 -7.97 -10.38
CA LEU A 154 -15.85 -7.90 -11.70
C LEU A 154 -16.44 -8.88 -12.73
N TYR A 155 -17.28 -9.83 -12.29
CA TYR A 155 -17.87 -10.86 -13.14
C TYR A 155 -19.41 -10.78 -13.30
N THR A 156 -20.06 -9.74 -12.82
CA THR A 156 -21.53 -9.62 -12.88
C THR A 156 -22.08 -9.17 -14.23
N SER A 157 -21.26 -9.00 -15.26
CA SER A 157 -21.77 -8.69 -16.60
C SER A 157 -22.28 -9.91 -17.38
N ASP A 158 -21.87 -11.14 -17.02
CA ASP A 158 -22.26 -12.33 -17.77
C ASP A 158 -23.51 -13.04 -17.22
N ALA A 159 -23.99 -12.65 -16.03
CA ALA A 159 -25.18 -13.26 -15.44
C ALA A 159 -26.53 -12.62 -15.88
N ALA A 160 -26.50 -11.57 -16.67
CA ALA A 160 -27.69 -10.88 -17.16
C ALA A 160 -28.20 -11.39 -18.51
N ASP A 161 -27.39 -12.11 -19.28
CA ASP A 161 -27.74 -12.59 -20.62
C ASP A 161 -28.38 -14.01 -20.66
N ASP A 162 -28.40 -14.74 -19.54
CA ASP A 162 -28.94 -16.11 -19.50
C ASP A 162 -30.41 -16.19 -19.05
N LYS A 163 -31.16 -15.08 -19.08
CA LYS A 163 -32.63 -15.07 -18.84
C LYS A 163 -33.37 -14.30 -19.94
N ALA A 164 -33.34 -14.87 -21.11
CA ALA A 164 -34.34 -14.54 -22.13
C ALA A 164 -34.92 -15.84 -22.74
#